data_daa3d1d2c7ca9d1cd2a777b328730e20
#
_entry.id   daa3d1d2c7ca9d1cd2a777b328730e20
#
_cell.length_a   1.000
_cell.length_b   1.000
_cell.length_c   1.000
_cell.angle_alpha   90.00
_cell.angle_beta   90.00
_cell.angle_gamma   90.00
#
_symmetry.space_group_name_H-M   'P 1'
#
loop_
_entity.id
_entity.type
_entity.pdbx_description
1 polymer ?
#
loop_
_entity_poly.entity_id
_entity_poly.type
_entity_poly.pdbx_seq_one_letter_code
_entity_poly.pdbx_strand_id
1 'polypeptide(L)'
;MKIVIAKTAGFCMGVRRAVDMVLDASIRYQEPIFTYGPLIHNPQVMQMLEEKKIFRIEKIPEKGSGIVLIRAHGVPPEDQAALKNAGFTVINATCPRVLRVQVIINRYAKKGHDVIIAGDKDHPEVIGLLGYARGKGHAVDSMEALFALPRFENAIVVAQTTQNLSFYDGIKSWCQTHAPHYRIFDTICGSTEKRQTEIRMLAEENDAVIVVGGKESGNTRRLAEIAAGAGKPTVHIEDASEIDYESLAHAKTIALTAGASTPNWIITDTYRKIENHLQKRHAVKAGLYFLRDFLLKTNILASAGAGSLTYACSKLQGNDQNFHHAWVAMLYVLSMQILNNLFAIRSDRYNHPKRALFYKENRTYLWILAVLSGGAGLYLSFLSGAVSFLILLVMSLLGLSYNLKIIPIPVGKGRIASIKDIPGSKTILIVIAWGTVTCLLPAVADPGNFMSVGVVFLFATGLVFGRTAFFDILAIQGDRITGKETLPILIGEKQSFNIIKYILVFEIGLIFTANLSDLLANNAFVLAFIPFSMFLLIRFFEKDRLVSGEHREFIVEFLLIATGLLGAVI
;
A
#
# COMPACT_ATOMS: atom_id res chain seq x y z
N MET A 1 11.91 -17.72 17.09
CA MET A 1 10.46 -17.47 16.90
C MET A 1 10.25 -17.06 15.45
N LYS A 2 9.27 -17.64 14.75
CA LYS A 2 8.91 -17.35 13.34
C LYS A 2 7.56 -16.66 13.31
N ILE A 3 7.40 -15.61 12.50
CA ILE A 3 6.11 -14.93 12.31
C ILE A 3 5.55 -15.34 10.95
N VAL A 4 4.30 -15.79 10.92
CA VAL A 4 3.57 -16.15 9.72
C VAL A 4 2.42 -15.16 9.53
N ILE A 5 2.47 -14.36 8.47
CA ILE A 5 1.40 -13.39 8.18
C ILE A 5 0.33 -14.07 7.32
N ALA A 6 -0.94 -13.93 7.71
CA ALA A 6 -2.05 -14.41 6.92
C ALA A 6 -2.11 -13.73 5.54
N LYS A 7 -2.29 -14.50 4.48
CA LYS A 7 -2.38 -13.99 3.09
C LYS A 7 -3.61 -13.09 2.89
N THR A 8 -4.67 -13.34 3.65
CA THR A 8 -5.89 -12.55 3.60
C THR A 8 -5.88 -11.32 4.52
N ALA A 9 -4.84 -11.10 5.33
CA ALA A 9 -4.76 -9.96 6.25
C ALA A 9 -4.85 -8.62 5.51
N GLY A 10 -5.59 -7.66 6.09
CA GLY A 10 -5.72 -6.31 5.56
C GLY A 10 -7.05 -6.01 4.86
N PHE A 11 -7.18 -4.84 4.25
CA PHE A 11 -8.41 -4.36 3.64
C PHE A 11 -9.02 -5.36 2.65
N CYS A 12 -10.30 -5.68 2.83
CA CYS A 12 -11.07 -6.35 1.78
C CYS A 12 -11.41 -5.35 0.65
N MET A 13 -11.86 -5.87 -0.49
CA MET A 13 -12.25 -5.05 -1.66
C MET A 13 -13.30 -3.99 -1.30
N GLY A 14 -14.32 -4.34 -0.50
CA GLY A 14 -15.41 -3.43 -0.14
C GLY A 14 -14.95 -2.28 0.73
N VAL A 15 -14.13 -2.57 1.74
CA VAL A 15 -13.54 -1.57 2.63
C VAL A 15 -12.57 -0.67 1.86
N ARG A 16 -11.67 -1.25 1.07
CA ARG A 16 -10.74 -0.47 0.23
C ARG A 16 -11.49 0.50 -0.67
N ARG A 17 -12.55 0.02 -1.37
CA ARG A 17 -13.38 0.86 -2.22
C ARG A 17 -14.02 2.03 -1.46
N ALA A 18 -14.54 1.80 -0.26
CA ALA A 18 -15.17 2.86 0.53
C ALA A 18 -14.15 3.93 0.97
N VAL A 19 -12.97 3.51 1.42
CA VAL A 19 -11.86 4.41 1.79
C VAL A 19 -11.36 5.18 0.55
N ASP A 20 -11.17 4.50 -0.58
CA ASP A 20 -10.77 5.15 -1.84
C ASP A 20 -11.80 6.21 -2.26
N MET A 21 -13.10 5.90 -2.22
CA MET A 21 -14.16 6.84 -2.60
C MET A 21 -14.19 8.10 -1.74
N VAL A 22 -13.98 7.99 -0.43
CA VAL A 22 -13.97 9.17 0.46
C VAL A 22 -12.71 10.02 0.25
N LEU A 23 -11.57 9.39 -0.01
CA LEU A 23 -10.33 10.08 -0.31
C LEU A 23 -10.41 10.78 -1.68
N ASP A 24 -10.95 10.11 -2.69
CA ASP A 24 -11.19 10.69 -4.01
C ASP A 24 -12.16 11.87 -3.93
N ALA A 25 -13.23 11.75 -3.12
CA ALA A 25 -14.17 12.85 -2.89
C ALA A 25 -13.44 14.07 -2.28
N SER A 26 -12.53 13.85 -1.31
CA SER A 26 -11.78 14.94 -0.68
C SER A 26 -10.80 15.68 -1.62
N ILE A 27 -10.44 15.05 -2.73
CA ILE A 27 -9.61 15.69 -3.76
C ILE A 27 -10.48 16.42 -4.79
N ARG A 28 -11.61 15.81 -5.18
CA ARG A 28 -12.46 16.31 -6.28
C ARG A 28 -13.35 17.49 -5.89
N TYR A 29 -13.83 17.50 -4.64
CA TYR A 29 -14.83 18.45 -4.18
C TYR A 29 -14.22 19.43 -3.20
N GLN A 30 -14.68 20.68 -3.24
CA GLN A 30 -14.29 21.73 -2.29
C GLN A 30 -15.29 21.87 -1.14
N GLU A 31 -16.42 21.22 -1.25
CA GLU A 31 -17.49 21.22 -0.26
C GLU A 31 -17.09 20.39 0.97
N PRO A 32 -17.69 20.66 2.15
CA PRO A 32 -17.49 19.83 3.34
C PRO A 32 -17.90 18.38 3.05
N ILE A 33 -17.08 17.44 3.52
CA ILE A 33 -17.31 16.00 3.31
C ILE A 33 -17.58 15.34 4.65
N PHE A 34 -18.62 14.51 4.66
CA PHE A 34 -19.06 13.78 5.82
C PHE A 34 -19.21 12.29 5.52
N THR A 35 -19.15 11.47 6.56
CA THR A 35 -19.58 10.07 6.53
C THR A 35 -20.80 9.90 7.43
N TYR A 36 -21.80 9.16 6.99
CA TYR A 36 -22.95 8.84 7.84
C TYR A 36 -22.62 7.58 8.66
N GLY A 37 -22.37 7.81 9.94
CA GLY A 37 -21.73 6.85 10.84
C GLY A 37 -20.25 6.59 10.49
N PRO A 38 -19.57 5.65 11.19
CA PRO A 38 -18.20 5.31 10.87
C PRO A 38 -18.11 4.67 9.48
N LEU A 39 -17.24 5.19 8.60
CA LEU A 39 -17.05 4.66 7.25
C LEU A 39 -16.71 3.16 7.28
N ILE A 40 -15.85 2.81 8.22
CA ILE A 40 -15.40 1.45 8.55
C ILE A 40 -15.10 1.37 10.06
N HIS A 41 -15.14 0.17 10.64
CA HIS A 41 -14.80 -0.04 12.04
C HIS A 41 -13.29 -0.20 12.23
N ASN A 42 -12.58 0.93 12.18
CA ASN A 42 -11.15 1.03 12.49
C ASN A 42 -10.82 2.45 13.01
N PRO A 43 -10.45 2.61 14.31
CA PRO A 43 -10.22 3.92 14.92
C PRO A 43 -9.14 4.75 14.22
N GLN A 44 -8.02 4.12 13.84
CA GLN A 44 -6.89 4.80 13.23
C GLN A 44 -7.24 5.34 11.82
N VAL A 45 -8.09 4.64 11.08
CA VAL A 45 -8.60 5.12 9.79
C VAL A 45 -9.58 6.26 9.99
N MET A 46 -10.46 6.18 10.99
CA MET A 46 -11.39 7.27 11.30
C MET A 46 -10.64 8.53 11.72
N GLN A 47 -9.63 8.41 12.59
CA GLN A 47 -8.76 9.52 12.96
C GLN A 47 -8.06 10.14 11.74
N MET A 48 -7.54 9.32 10.85
CA MET A 48 -6.92 9.77 9.59
C MET A 48 -7.90 10.57 8.72
N LEU A 49 -9.17 10.17 8.66
CA LEU A 49 -10.21 10.90 7.92
C LEU A 49 -10.51 12.26 8.58
N GLU A 50 -10.59 12.32 9.91
CA GLU A 50 -10.78 13.58 10.68
C GLU A 50 -9.60 14.56 10.46
N GLU A 51 -8.34 14.07 10.45
CA GLU A 51 -7.16 14.89 10.12
C GLU A 51 -7.26 15.49 8.69
N LYS A 52 -8.03 14.86 7.80
CA LYS A 52 -8.34 15.34 6.44
C LYS A 52 -9.61 16.20 6.36
N LYS A 53 -10.19 16.58 7.51
CA LYS A 53 -11.43 17.36 7.59
C LYS A 53 -12.64 16.61 7.00
N ILE A 54 -12.66 15.30 7.08
CA ILE A 54 -13.79 14.44 6.75
C ILE A 54 -14.41 14.01 8.08
N PHE A 55 -15.58 14.55 8.40
CA PHE A 55 -16.19 14.37 9.70
C PHE A 55 -17.31 13.34 9.65
N ARG A 56 -17.56 12.72 10.79
CA ARG A 56 -18.66 11.80 10.97
C ARG A 56 -19.91 12.52 11.45
N ILE A 57 -21.06 12.24 10.86
CA ILE A 57 -22.39 12.62 11.36
C ILE A 57 -23.11 11.38 11.87
N GLU A 58 -23.68 11.46 13.06
CA GLU A 58 -24.41 10.35 13.71
C GLU A 58 -25.91 10.47 13.48
N LYS A 59 -26.43 11.69 13.41
CA LYS A 59 -27.84 12.00 13.20
C LYS A 59 -28.00 12.87 11.97
N ILE A 60 -29.02 12.59 11.19
CA ILE A 60 -29.33 13.37 9.99
C ILE A 60 -29.92 14.72 10.44
N PRO A 61 -29.29 15.86 10.10
CA PRO A 61 -29.82 17.16 10.44
C PRO A 61 -31.05 17.51 9.57
N GLU A 62 -31.91 18.41 10.03
CA GLU A 62 -33.05 18.90 9.25
C GLU A 62 -32.63 19.60 7.96
N LYS A 63 -31.52 20.34 8.00
CA LYS A 63 -30.89 20.99 6.83
C LYS A 63 -29.39 20.75 6.88
N GLY A 64 -28.83 20.41 5.73
CA GLY A 64 -27.41 20.15 5.56
C GLY A 64 -26.94 20.59 4.18
N SER A 65 -25.62 20.70 4.01
CA SER A 65 -24.99 20.99 2.73
C SER A 65 -23.66 20.25 2.64
N GLY A 66 -23.20 20.05 1.42
CA GLY A 66 -21.95 19.31 1.14
C GLY A 66 -22.20 17.86 0.77
N ILE A 67 -21.20 17.02 0.94
CA ILE A 67 -21.19 15.64 0.45
C ILE A 67 -21.23 14.69 1.64
N VAL A 68 -22.16 13.73 1.62
CA VAL A 68 -22.22 12.64 2.60
C VAL A 68 -21.95 11.30 1.92
N LEU A 69 -20.96 10.56 2.44
CA LEU A 69 -20.71 9.20 2.02
C LEU A 69 -21.45 8.21 2.93
N ILE A 70 -22.23 7.31 2.31
CA ILE A 70 -22.80 6.16 2.98
C ILE A 70 -21.70 5.14 3.24
N ARG A 71 -21.59 4.67 4.48
CA ARG A 71 -20.61 3.68 4.94
C ARG A 71 -20.64 2.37 4.16
N ALA A 72 -19.55 1.59 4.24
CA ALA A 72 -19.40 0.31 3.55
C ALA A 72 -20.49 -0.72 3.91
N HIS A 73 -21.06 -0.64 5.11
CA HIS A 73 -22.11 -1.51 5.63
C HIS A 73 -23.51 -1.20 5.06
N GLY A 74 -23.67 -0.06 4.37
CA GLY A 74 -24.97 0.42 3.93
C GLY A 74 -25.79 1.05 5.05
N VAL A 75 -26.95 1.54 4.66
CA VAL A 75 -27.95 2.18 5.54
C VAL A 75 -29.36 1.80 5.09
N PRO A 76 -30.40 1.96 5.94
CA PRO A 76 -31.79 1.84 5.51
C PRO A 76 -32.12 2.78 4.35
N PRO A 77 -33.07 2.42 3.45
CA PRO A 77 -33.50 3.29 2.36
C PRO A 77 -34.03 4.65 2.83
N GLU A 78 -34.68 4.68 4.00
CA GLU A 78 -35.24 5.87 4.63
C GLU A 78 -34.15 6.87 4.99
N ASP A 79 -33.04 6.41 5.59
CA ASP A 79 -31.90 7.27 5.92
C ASP A 79 -31.27 7.88 4.65
N GLN A 80 -31.17 7.08 3.59
CA GLN A 80 -30.63 7.59 2.32
C GLN A 80 -31.56 8.67 1.71
N ALA A 81 -32.86 8.50 1.82
CA ALA A 81 -33.85 9.50 1.38
C ALA A 81 -33.78 10.75 2.27
N ALA A 82 -33.71 10.58 3.59
CA ALA A 82 -33.60 11.67 4.56
C ALA A 82 -32.36 12.54 4.34
N LEU A 83 -31.19 11.91 4.09
CA LEU A 83 -29.95 12.63 3.75
C LEU A 83 -30.10 13.51 2.50
N LYS A 84 -30.75 12.99 1.45
CA LYS A 84 -31.02 13.76 0.23
C LYS A 84 -31.99 14.92 0.48
N ASN A 85 -33.06 14.65 1.24
CA ASN A 85 -34.08 15.64 1.58
C ASN A 85 -33.50 16.76 2.47
N ALA A 86 -32.53 16.43 3.32
CA ALA A 86 -31.79 17.42 4.12
C ALA A 86 -30.90 18.35 3.27
N GLY A 87 -30.64 18.03 1.98
CA GLY A 87 -29.85 18.85 1.06
C GLY A 87 -28.44 18.38 0.79
N PHE A 88 -28.05 17.18 1.26
CA PHE A 88 -26.73 16.62 0.97
C PHE A 88 -26.64 15.97 -0.41
N THR A 89 -25.46 16.11 -1.05
CA THR A 89 -25.07 15.25 -2.17
C THR A 89 -24.62 13.90 -1.62
N VAL A 90 -25.39 12.83 -1.88
CA VAL A 90 -25.14 11.50 -1.29
C VAL A 90 -24.32 10.63 -2.24
N ILE A 91 -23.14 10.19 -1.78
CA ILE A 91 -22.30 9.21 -2.46
C ILE A 91 -22.43 7.87 -1.73
N ASN A 92 -22.86 6.83 -2.46
CA ASN A 92 -23.08 5.52 -1.88
C ASN A 92 -21.80 4.65 -1.95
N ALA A 93 -21.10 4.50 -0.83
CA ALA A 93 -19.92 3.64 -0.70
C ALA A 93 -20.24 2.24 -0.18
N THR A 94 -21.53 1.83 -0.09
CA THR A 94 -21.95 0.50 0.32
C THR A 94 -21.21 -0.58 -0.49
N CYS A 95 -20.70 -1.60 0.19
CA CYS A 95 -20.03 -2.72 -0.44
C CYS A 95 -20.94 -3.44 -1.46
N PRO A 96 -20.47 -3.77 -2.67
CA PRO A 96 -21.29 -4.48 -3.66
C PRO A 96 -21.86 -5.81 -3.16
N ARG A 97 -21.20 -6.47 -2.21
CA ARG A 97 -21.70 -7.71 -1.58
C ARG A 97 -22.90 -7.42 -0.69
N VAL A 98 -22.85 -6.34 0.10
CA VAL A 98 -23.99 -5.88 0.92
C VAL A 98 -25.14 -5.42 0.03
N LEU A 99 -24.87 -4.64 -1.03
CA LEU A 99 -25.88 -4.23 -2.01
C LEU A 99 -26.63 -5.44 -2.60
N ARG A 100 -25.93 -6.54 -2.90
CA ARG A 100 -26.55 -7.78 -3.39
C ARG A 100 -27.55 -8.33 -2.37
N VAL A 101 -27.21 -8.33 -1.08
CA VAL A 101 -28.12 -8.81 -0.02
C VAL A 101 -29.33 -7.89 0.10
N GLN A 102 -29.13 -6.57 0.07
CA GLN A 102 -30.23 -5.58 0.08
C GLN A 102 -31.21 -5.80 -1.09
N VAL A 103 -30.69 -6.07 -2.30
CA VAL A 103 -31.51 -6.36 -3.48
C VAL A 103 -32.33 -7.64 -3.29
N ILE A 104 -31.73 -8.72 -2.76
CA ILE A 104 -32.41 -9.97 -2.47
C ILE A 104 -33.56 -9.71 -1.48
N ILE A 105 -33.25 -9.08 -0.34
CA ILE A 105 -34.24 -8.78 0.70
C ILE A 105 -35.40 -7.97 0.12
N ASN A 106 -35.10 -6.83 -0.52
CA ASN A 106 -36.14 -5.96 -1.08
C ASN A 106 -37.03 -6.68 -2.11
N ARG A 107 -36.44 -7.55 -2.95
CA ARG A 107 -37.18 -8.33 -3.96
C ARG A 107 -38.18 -9.27 -3.33
N TYR A 108 -37.81 -9.98 -2.25
CA TYR A 108 -38.68 -10.97 -1.61
C TYR A 108 -39.66 -10.33 -0.61
N ALA A 109 -39.23 -9.29 0.10
CA ALA A 109 -40.14 -8.51 0.95
C ALA A 109 -41.27 -7.86 0.15
N LYS A 110 -41.01 -7.37 -1.09
CA LYS A 110 -42.03 -6.89 -2.03
C LYS A 110 -43.07 -7.97 -2.41
N LYS A 111 -42.66 -9.26 -2.37
CA LYS A 111 -43.55 -10.40 -2.65
C LYS A 111 -44.25 -10.92 -1.40
N GLY A 112 -44.10 -10.25 -0.26
CA GLY A 112 -44.75 -10.61 0.99
C GLY A 112 -43.99 -11.62 1.86
N HIS A 113 -42.80 -12.08 1.48
CA HIS A 113 -42.00 -13.02 2.27
C HIS A 113 -41.46 -12.35 3.53
N ASP A 114 -41.43 -13.12 4.61
CA ASP A 114 -40.65 -12.77 5.79
C ASP A 114 -39.12 -12.95 5.52
N VAL A 115 -38.31 -12.19 6.23
CA VAL A 115 -36.85 -12.16 6.01
C VAL A 115 -36.15 -12.49 7.31
N ILE A 116 -35.50 -13.66 7.36
CA ILE A 116 -34.66 -14.06 8.49
C ILE A 116 -33.23 -13.68 8.14
N ILE A 117 -32.61 -12.84 8.99
CA ILE A 117 -31.26 -12.34 8.81
C ILE A 117 -30.38 -12.93 9.91
N ALA A 118 -29.52 -13.89 9.58
CA ALA A 118 -28.49 -14.39 10.49
C ALA A 118 -27.42 -13.32 10.69
N GLY A 119 -27.43 -12.63 11.82
CA GLY A 119 -26.53 -11.50 12.07
C GLY A 119 -26.73 -10.84 13.41
N ASP A 120 -25.75 -10.02 13.83
CA ASP A 120 -25.77 -9.28 15.08
C ASP A 120 -26.81 -8.15 14.98
N LYS A 121 -27.84 -8.13 15.83
CA LYS A 121 -29.00 -7.22 15.75
C LYS A 121 -28.60 -5.74 15.69
N ASP A 122 -27.60 -5.36 16.49
CA ASP A 122 -27.15 -3.97 16.62
C ASP A 122 -26.04 -3.59 15.61
N HIS A 123 -25.64 -4.53 14.77
CA HIS A 123 -24.59 -4.26 13.79
C HIS A 123 -25.13 -3.37 12.65
N PRO A 124 -24.39 -2.33 12.24
CA PRO A 124 -24.82 -1.40 11.18
C PRO A 124 -25.27 -2.04 9.88
N GLU A 125 -24.66 -3.17 9.46
CA GLU A 125 -25.07 -3.91 8.26
C GLU A 125 -26.45 -4.52 8.45
N VAL A 126 -26.73 -5.16 9.59
CA VAL A 126 -28.00 -5.80 9.88
C VAL A 126 -29.12 -4.77 9.99
N ILE A 127 -28.88 -3.64 10.67
CA ILE A 127 -29.83 -2.50 10.72
C ILE A 127 -30.14 -2.02 9.30
N GLY A 128 -29.10 -1.86 8.46
CA GLY A 128 -29.29 -1.49 7.06
C GLY A 128 -30.12 -2.52 6.28
N LEU A 129 -29.89 -3.82 6.48
CA LEU A 129 -30.63 -4.90 5.81
C LEU A 129 -32.09 -4.96 6.25
N LEU A 130 -32.37 -4.79 7.57
CA LEU A 130 -33.72 -4.75 8.12
C LEU A 130 -34.58 -3.65 7.49
N GLY A 131 -34.02 -2.48 7.20
CA GLY A 131 -34.73 -1.40 6.50
C GLY A 131 -35.26 -1.81 5.11
N TYR A 132 -34.63 -2.78 4.43
CA TYR A 132 -35.11 -3.30 3.15
C TYR A 132 -36.20 -4.37 3.30
N ALA A 133 -36.42 -4.91 4.51
CA ALA A 133 -37.41 -5.98 4.77
C ALA A 133 -38.84 -5.47 4.94
N ARG A 134 -39.09 -4.14 4.89
CA ARG A 134 -40.44 -3.54 4.94
C ARG A 134 -41.28 -3.96 6.15
N GLY A 135 -40.66 -4.02 7.33
CA GLY A 135 -41.31 -4.43 8.57
C GLY A 135 -41.45 -5.95 8.77
N LYS A 136 -40.99 -6.78 7.80
CA LYS A 136 -41.01 -8.24 7.88
C LYS A 136 -39.62 -8.85 8.10
N GLY A 137 -38.71 -8.10 8.75
CA GLY A 137 -37.35 -8.53 9.00
C GLY A 137 -37.16 -9.05 10.42
N HIS A 138 -36.48 -10.19 10.56
CA HIS A 138 -36.20 -10.85 11.83
C HIS A 138 -34.67 -11.15 11.90
N ALA A 139 -33.97 -10.45 12.77
CA ALA A 139 -32.54 -10.70 12.98
C ALA A 139 -32.34 -11.79 14.04
N VAL A 140 -31.48 -12.77 13.75
CA VAL A 140 -31.14 -13.86 14.65
C VAL A 140 -29.62 -13.94 14.79
N ASP A 141 -29.13 -13.92 16.03
CA ASP A 141 -27.71 -13.97 16.41
C ASP A 141 -27.30 -15.30 17.08
N SER A 142 -28.29 -16.16 17.35
CA SER A 142 -28.08 -17.48 17.95
C SER A 142 -29.12 -18.47 17.42
N MET A 143 -28.91 -19.78 17.67
CA MET A 143 -29.87 -20.82 17.33
C MET A 143 -31.15 -20.69 18.19
N GLU A 144 -31.01 -20.30 19.44
CA GLU A 144 -32.11 -20.05 20.38
C GLU A 144 -33.03 -18.93 19.84
N ALA A 145 -32.44 -17.85 19.34
CA ALA A 145 -33.18 -16.76 18.70
C ALA A 145 -33.93 -17.22 17.44
N LEU A 146 -33.32 -18.13 16.64
CA LEU A 146 -33.99 -18.75 15.49
C LEU A 146 -35.20 -19.60 15.91
N PHE A 147 -35.04 -20.42 16.97
CA PHE A 147 -36.08 -21.31 17.46
C PHE A 147 -37.25 -20.55 18.09
N ALA A 148 -37.01 -19.36 18.59
CA ALA A 148 -38.03 -18.48 19.14
C ALA A 148 -38.90 -17.78 18.08
N LEU A 149 -38.51 -17.82 16.81
CA LEU A 149 -39.31 -17.20 15.73
C LEU A 149 -40.60 -17.99 15.46
N PRO A 150 -41.70 -17.32 15.09
CA PRO A 150 -42.88 -18.00 14.61
C PRO A 150 -42.61 -18.74 13.29
N ARG A 151 -43.45 -19.69 12.97
CA ARG A 151 -43.40 -20.34 11.64
C ARG A 151 -44.00 -19.41 10.60
N PHE A 152 -43.27 -19.16 9.53
CA PHE A 152 -43.71 -18.33 8.41
C PHE A 152 -44.20 -19.21 7.25
N GLU A 153 -45.24 -18.79 6.55
CA GLU A 153 -45.69 -19.47 5.32
C GLU A 153 -44.65 -19.37 4.21
N ASN A 154 -44.04 -18.20 4.08
CA ASN A 154 -43.02 -17.91 3.07
C ASN A 154 -41.94 -17.05 3.68
N ALA A 155 -40.73 -17.59 3.78
CA ALA A 155 -39.59 -16.84 4.27
C ALA A 155 -38.35 -17.02 3.39
N ILE A 156 -37.50 -16.02 3.45
CA ILE A 156 -36.11 -16.13 2.95
C ILE A 156 -35.13 -16.07 4.13
N VAL A 157 -34.02 -16.75 3.98
CA VAL A 157 -32.92 -16.75 4.95
C VAL A 157 -31.68 -16.20 4.28
N VAL A 158 -31.12 -15.16 4.87
CA VAL A 158 -29.87 -14.52 4.46
C VAL A 158 -28.94 -14.36 5.66
N ALA A 159 -27.66 -14.17 5.43
CA ALA A 159 -26.69 -13.87 6.48
C ALA A 159 -26.07 -12.48 6.29
N GLN A 160 -25.72 -11.84 7.40
CA GLN A 160 -24.74 -10.74 7.43
C GLN A 160 -23.48 -11.19 6.69
N THR A 161 -22.91 -10.33 5.84
CA THR A 161 -21.80 -10.73 4.95
C THR A 161 -20.53 -11.17 5.70
N THR A 162 -20.43 -10.81 6.99
CA THR A 162 -19.31 -11.16 7.88
C THR A 162 -19.66 -12.23 8.91
N GLN A 163 -20.79 -12.93 8.78
CA GLN A 163 -21.26 -13.91 9.76
C GLN A 163 -20.33 -15.13 9.85
N ASN A 164 -20.39 -15.83 10.98
CA ASN A 164 -19.68 -17.09 11.20
C ASN A 164 -20.23 -18.18 10.30
N LEU A 165 -19.36 -18.88 9.57
CA LEU A 165 -19.73 -19.95 8.64
C LEU A 165 -20.45 -21.09 9.35
N SER A 166 -19.90 -21.60 10.46
CA SER A 166 -20.47 -22.73 11.19
C SER A 166 -21.87 -22.42 11.75
N PHE A 167 -22.09 -21.18 12.22
CA PHE A 167 -23.40 -20.73 12.68
C PHE A 167 -24.42 -20.72 11.53
N TYR A 168 -24.03 -20.15 10.37
CA TYR A 168 -24.93 -20.09 9.22
C TYR A 168 -25.21 -21.46 8.62
N ASP A 169 -24.23 -22.35 8.62
CA ASP A 169 -24.42 -23.76 8.21
C ASP A 169 -25.35 -24.51 9.15
N GLY A 170 -25.31 -24.22 10.46
CA GLY A 170 -26.27 -24.72 11.44
C GLY A 170 -27.71 -24.27 11.10
N ILE A 171 -27.88 -22.97 10.77
CA ILE A 171 -29.20 -22.44 10.34
C ILE A 171 -29.68 -23.14 9.07
N LYS A 172 -28.81 -23.31 8.07
CA LYS A 172 -29.16 -24.00 6.80
C LYS A 172 -29.61 -25.43 7.07
N SER A 173 -28.88 -26.17 7.89
CA SER A 173 -29.23 -27.55 8.25
C SER A 173 -30.55 -27.63 9.00
N TRP A 174 -30.79 -26.71 9.93
CA TRP A 174 -32.06 -26.63 10.64
C TRP A 174 -33.24 -26.33 9.69
N CYS A 175 -33.08 -25.37 8.79
CA CYS A 175 -34.11 -25.04 7.79
C CYS A 175 -34.43 -26.22 6.88
N GLN A 176 -33.41 -26.97 6.43
CA GLN A 176 -33.61 -28.16 5.60
C GLN A 176 -34.51 -29.20 6.27
N THR A 177 -34.41 -29.35 7.59
CA THR A 177 -35.18 -30.35 8.35
C THR A 177 -36.53 -29.81 8.79
N HIS A 178 -36.61 -28.56 9.27
CA HIS A 178 -37.79 -28.03 9.95
C HIS A 178 -38.63 -27.04 9.11
N ALA A 179 -38.02 -26.44 8.08
CA ALA A 179 -38.67 -25.44 7.23
C ALA A 179 -38.17 -25.53 5.77
N PRO A 180 -38.32 -26.69 5.08
CA PRO A 180 -37.74 -26.93 3.74
C PRO A 180 -38.31 -26.02 2.64
N HIS A 181 -39.40 -25.32 2.92
CA HIS A 181 -40.02 -24.33 2.04
C HIS A 181 -39.38 -22.94 2.13
N TYR A 182 -38.52 -22.68 3.12
CA TYR A 182 -37.74 -21.44 3.19
C TYR A 182 -36.69 -21.38 2.13
N ARG A 183 -36.48 -20.20 1.52
CA ARG A 183 -35.46 -20.00 0.50
C ARG A 183 -34.17 -19.48 1.14
N ILE A 184 -33.12 -20.25 1.09
CA ILE A 184 -31.83 -19.93 1.68
C ILE A 184 -30.92 -19.31 0.61
N PHE A 185 -30.22 -18.22 0.95
CA PHE A 185 -29.28 -17.54 0.08
C PHE A 185 -27.90 -17.49 0.73
N ASP A 186 -26.88 -18.00 0.06
CA ASP A 186 -25.50 -17.87 0.49
C ASP A 186 -25.02 -16.44 0.29
N THR A 187 -25.09 -15.65 1.36
CA THR A 187 -24.77 -14.23 1.36
C THR A 187 -23.50 -13.88 2.13
N ILE A 188 -22.88 -14.84 2.82
CA ILE A 188 -21.57 -14.64 3.43
C ILE A 188 -20.56 -14.28 2.34
N CYS A 189 -19.74 -13.27 2.59
CA CYS A 189 -18.77 -12.80 1.62
C CYS A 189 -17.62 -13.80 1.45
N GLY A 190 -17.24 -14.15 0.22
CA GLY A 190 -16.11 -15.04 -0.02
C GLY A 190 -14.76 -14.52 0.53
N SER A 191 -14.63 -13.21 0.82
CA SER A 191 -13.49 -12.69 1.58
C SER A 191 -13.56 -13.09 3.06
N THR A 192 -14.74 -13.13 3.64
CA THR A 192 -14.97 -13.59 5.01
C THR A 192 -14.69 -15.08 5.13
N GLU A 193 -15.22 -15.88 4.20
CA GLU A 193 -14.99 -17.32 4.14
C GLU A 193 -13.49 -17.65 4.09
N LYS A 194 -12.76 -17.04 3.14
CA LYS A 194 -11.32 -17.25 3.03
C LYS A 194 -10.55 -16.91 4.30
N ARG A 195 -10.92 -15.82 5.00
CA ARG A 195 -10.29 -15.40 6.26
C ARG A 195 -10.57 -16.38 7.39
N GLN A 196 -11.83 -16.81 7.52
CA GLN A 196 -12.22 -17.77 8.55
C GLN A 196 -11.57 -19.14 8.34
N THR A 197 -11.45 -19.59 7.07
CA THR A 197 -10.74 -20.82 6.74
C THR A 197 -9.25 -20.69 7.02
N GLU A 198 -8.61 -19.60 6.57
CA GLU A 198 -7.17 -19.38 6.78
C GLU A 198 -6.80 -19.27 8.26
N ILE A 199 -7.61 -18.58 9.09
CA ILE A 199 -7.30 -18.43 10.51
C ILE A 199 -7.40 -19.73 11.26
N ARG A 200 -8.32 -20.64 10.92
CA ARG A 200 -8.38 -21.99 11.49
C ARG A 200 -7.08 -22.76 11.22
N MET A 201 -6.64 -22.80 9.96
CA MET A 201 -5.39 -23.46 9.58
C MET A 201 -4.18 -22.85 10.30
N LEU A 202 -4.11 -21.51 10.32
CA LEU A 202 -3.00 -20.82 10.99
C LEU A 202 -2.99 -21.06 12.50
N ALA A 203 -4.15 -21.14 13.16
CA ALA A 203 -4.24 -21.43 14.57
C ALA A 203 -3.81 -22.87 14.89
N GLU A 204 -4.09 -23.84 14.00
CA GLU A 204 -3.64 -25.22 14.14
C GLU A 204 -2.13 -25.36 13.95
N GLU A 205 -1.55 -24.63 12.98
CA GLU A 205 -0.14 -24.73 12.60
C GLU A 205 0.83 -23.89 13.45
N ASN A 206 0.32 -22.98 14.27
CA ASN A 206 1.16 -22.03 15.04
C ASN A 206 0.89 -22.12 16.55
N ASP A 207 1.86 -21.68 17.34
CA ASP A 207 1.80 -21.75 18.80
C ASP A 207 0.94 -20.64 19.41
N ALA A 208 0.84 -19.49 18.74
CA ALA A 208 0.03 -18.35 19.17
C ALA A 208 -0.50 -17.58 17.95
N VAL A 209 -1.58 -16.83 18.16
CA VAL A 209 -2.23 -16.02 17.14
C VAL A 209 -2.39 -14.58 17.60
N ILE A 210 -2.02 -13.62 16.74
CA ILE A 210 -2.30 -12.20 16.94
C ILE A 210 -3.31 -11.78 15.85
N VAL A 211 -4.44 -11.24 16.28
CA VAL A 211 -5.48 -10.70 15.41
C VAL A 211 -5.50 -9.19 15.54
N VAL A 212 -5.20 -8.47 14.45
CA VAL A 212 -5.09 -7.01 14.43
C VAL A 212 -6.33 -6.38 13.83
N GLY A 213 -6.88 -5.38 14.50
CA GLY A 213 -7.98 -4.55 14.00
C GLY A 213 -8.97 -4.13 15.06
N GLY A 214 -9.85 -3.22 14.70
CA GLY A 214 -10.79 -2.59 15.64
C GLY A 214 -11.62 -3.61 16.41
N LYS A 215 -11.73 -3.40 17.72
CA LYS A 215 -12.52 -4.25 18.65
C LYS A 215 -14.01 -4.23 18.29
N GLU A 216 -14.50 -3.13 17.74
CA GLU A 216 -15.86 -2.96 17.25
C GLU A 216 -16.13 -3.62 15.88
N SER A 217 -15.09 -4.15 15.22
CA SER A 217 -15.24 -4.83 13.93
C SER A 217 -15.73 -6.27 14.10
N GLY A 218 -16.99 -6.56 13.72
CA GLY A 218 -17.55 -7.90 13.79
C GLY A 218 -16.71 -8.96 13.08
N ASN A 219 -16.14 -8.64 11.90
CA ASN A 219 -15.23 -9.56 11.22
C ASN A 219 -13.95 -9.84 12.04
N THR A 220 -13.37 -8.81 12.68
CA THR A 220 -12.12 -8.99 13.46
C THR A 220 -12.38 -9.79 14.73
N ARG A 221 -13.47 -9.51 15.45
CA ARG A 221 -13.89 -10.30 16.63
C ARG A 221 -14.07 -11.78 16.28
N ARG A 222 -14.78 -12.09 15.19
CA ARG A 222 -14.98 -13.48 14.76
C ARG A 222 -13.68 -14.20 14.41
N LEU A 223 -12.71 -13.51 13.83
CA LEU A 223 -11.39 -14.12 13.60
C LEU A 223 -10.68 -14.44 14.91
N ALA A 224 -10.77 -13.56 15.92
CA ALA A 224 -10.20 -13.81 17.26
C ALA A 224 -10.91 -14.97 17.96
N GLU A 225 -12.24 -15.04 17.90
CA GLU A 225 -13.05 -16.13 18.46
C GLU A 225 -12.72 -17.48 17.81
N ILE A 226 -12.58 -17.52 16.49
CA ILE A 226 -12.21 -18.75 15.77
C ILE A 226 -10.80 -19.21 16.15
N ALA A 227 -9.85 -18.29 16.28
CA ALA A 227 -8.49 -18.62 16.69
C ALA A 227 -8.43 -19.11 18.14
N ALA A 228 -9.14 -18.46 19.06
CA ALA A 228 -9.25 -18.87 20.46
C ALA A 228 -9.95 -20.23 20.59
N GLY A 229 -10.99 -20.50 19.79
CA GLY A 229 -11.68 -21.78 19.75
C GLY A 229 -10.81 -22.96 19.30
N ALA A 230 -9.67 -22.70 18.64
CA ALA A 230 -8.66 -23.73 18.33
C ALA A 230 -7.74 -24.06 19.53
N GLY A 231 -7.98 -23.47 20.71
CA GLY A 231 -7.23 -23.75 21.95
C GLY A 231 -5.83 -23.12 21.98
N LYS A 232 -5.53 -22.16 21.12
CA LYS A 232 -4.24 -21.47 21.08
C LYS A 232 -4.31 -20.10 21.77
N PRO A 233 -3.21 -19.66 22.43
CA PRO A 233 -3.10 -18.29 22.91
C PRO A 233 -3.40 -17.30 21.80
N THR A 234 -4.47 -16.52 21.96
CA THR A 234 -4.94 -15.57 20.95
C THR A 234 -5.04 -14.17 21.56
N VAL A 235 -4.38 -13.21 20.92
CA VAL A 235 -4.39 -11.80 21.35
C VAL A 235 -5.06 -10.98 20.27
N HIS A 236 -6.12 -10.23 20.63
CA HIS A 236 -6.79 -9.28 19.74
C HIS A 236 -6.37 -7.87 20.12
N ILE A 237 -5.73 -7.17 19.19
CA ILE A 237 -5.18 -5.82 19.37
C ILE A 237 -5.69 -4.86 18.30
N GLU A 238 -5.86 -3.59 18.64
CA GLU A 238 -6.16 -2.54 17.65
C GLU A 238 -4.91 -1.99 16.99
N ASP A 239 -3.83 -1.91 17.76
CA ASP A 239 -2.51 -1.52 17.25
C ASP A 239 -1.37 -2.22 18.03
N ALA A 240 -0.16 -1.99 17.55
CA ALA A 240 1.01 -2.68 18.07
C ALA A 240 1.48 -2.20 19.48
N SER A 241 0.83 -1.20 20.10
CA SER A 241 1.12 -0.79 21.48
C SER A 241 0.46 -1.73 22.51
N GLU A 242 -0.61 -2.42 22.09
CA GLU A 242 -1.35 -3.37 22.93
C GLU A 242 -0.71 -4.77 23.00
N ILE A 243 0.46 -5.00 22.36
CA ILE A 243 1.09 -6.32 22.35
C ILE A 243 1.61 -6.68 23.73
N ASP A 244 1.05 -7.72 24.30
CA ASP A 244 1.60 -8.39 25.48
C ASP A 244 2.65 -9.43 25.06
N TYR A 245 3.92 -9.06 25.21
CA TYR A 245 5.04 -9.92 24.85
C TYR A 245 5.25 -11.06 25.84
N GLU A 246 4.75 -10.95 27.09
CA GLU A 246 4.89 -11.99 28.10
C GLU A 246 4.00 -13.19 27.75
N SER A 247 2.77 -12.94 27.31
CA SER A 247 1.86 -13.99 26.85
C SER A 247 2.38 -14.77 25.63
N LEU A 248 3.29 -14.15 24.85
CA LEU A 248 3.88 -14.74 23.64
C LEU A 248 5.27 -15.35 23.88
N ALA A 249 5.82 -15.28 25.09
CA ALA A 249 7.22 -15.63 25.38
C ALA A 249 7.58 -17.09 25.08
N HIS A 250 6.62 -18.01 25.19
CA HIS A 250 6.79 -19.45 24.96
C HIS A 250 6.49 -19.89 23.52
N ALA A 251 5.93 -19.01 22.68
CA ALA A 251 5.61 -19.34 21.30
C ALA A 251 6.88 -19.40 20.44
N LYS A 252 7.07 -20.48 19.70
CA LYS A 252 8.12 -20.61 18.66
C LYS A 252 7.65 -20.04 17.33
N THR A 253 6.35 -20.15 17.06
CA THR A 253 5.69 -19.66 15.85
C THR A 253 4.48 -18.81 16.21
N ILE A 254 4.34 -17.64 15.58
CA ILE A 254 3.22 -16.73 15.80
C ILE A 254 2.53 -16.48 14.46
N ALA A 255 1.24 -16.75 14.38
CA ALA A 255 0.41 -16.32 13.26
C ALA A 255 -0.06 -14.87 13.48
N LEU A 256 0.14 -14.02 12.48
CA LEU A 256 -0.34 -12.64 12.45
C LEU A 256 -1.44 -12.50 11.41
N THR A 257 -2.65 -12.23 11.82
CA THR A 257 -3.77 -11.95 10.92
C THR A 257 -4.39 -10.59 11.21
N ALA A 258 -5.29 -10.14 10.34
CA ALA A 258 -5.95 -8.86 10.52
C ALA A 258 -7.36 -8.86 9.95
N GLY A 259 -8.22 -8.03 10.56
CA GLY A 259 -9.58 -7.80 10.11
C GLY A 259 -9.66 -7.17 8.71
N ALA A 260 -10.83 -7.29 8.08
CA ALA A 260 -11.12 -6.73 6.76
C ALA A 260 -11.09 -5.19 6.72
N SER A 261 -11.16 -4.52 7.87
CA SER A 261 -11.09 -3.07 8.06
C SER A 261 -9.72 -2.58 8.54
N THR A 262 -8.70 -3.46 8.61
CA THR A 262 -7.36 -3.12 9.08
C THR A 262 -6.44 -2.79 7.91
N PRO A 263 -5.87 -1.59 7.85
CA PRO A 263 -4.95 -1.22 6.78
C PRO A 263 -3.57 -1.87 6.94
N ASN A 264 -2.86 -2.02 5.83
CA ASN A 264 -1.56 -2.70 5.82
C ASN A 264 -0.51 -2.00 6.68
N TRP A 265 -0.55 -0.67 6.85
CA TRP A 265 0.45 0.02 7.68
C TRP A 265 0.37 -0.39 9.15
N ILE A 266 -0.82 -0.69 9.69
CA ILE A 266 -0.99 -1.20 11.06
C ILE A 266 -0.43 -2.62 11.16
N ILE A 267 -0.72 -3.48 10.19
CA ILE A 267 -0.22 -4.86 10.14
C ILE A 267 1.30 -4.87 10.07
N THR A 268 1.86 -4.01 9.21
CA THR A 268 3.31 -3.88 9.05
C THR A 268 3.98 -3.35 10.32
N ASP A 269 3.37 -2.37 11.00
CA ASP A 269 3.91 -1.85 12.26
C ASP A 269 3.89 -2.92 13.36
N THR A 270 2.79 -3.68 13.45
CA THR A 270 2.65 -4.81 14.37
C THR A 270 3.72 -5.87 14.10
N TYR A 271 3.86 -6.30 12.84
CA TYR A 271 4.89 -7.25 12.43
C TYR A 271 6.29 -6.77 12.85
N ARG A 272 6.62 -5.51 12.54
CA ARG A 272 7.93 -4.91 12.85
C ARG A 272 8.21 -4.84 14.35
N LYS A 273 7.22 -4.49 15.17
CA LYS A 273 7.38 -4.43 16.63
C LYS A 273 7.66 -5.82 17.22
N ILE A 274 6.93 -6.84 16.74
CA ILE A 274 7.17 -8.22 17.14
C ILE A 274 8.56 -8.66 16.68
N GLU A 275 8.91 -8.45 15.41
CA GLU A 275 10.22 -8.79 14.84
C GLU A 275 11.36 -8.13 15.63
N ASN A 276 11.28 -6.83 15.93
CA ASN A 276 12.29 -6.11 16.70
C ASN A 276 12.44 -6.65 18.14
N HIS A 277 11.34 -7.03 18.79
CA HIS A 277 11.39 -7.64 20.12
C HIS A 277 12.13 -8.97 20.10
N LEU A 278 11.87 -9.79 19.08
CA LEU A 278 12.52 -11.08 18.88
C LEU A 278 14.01 -10.96 18.59
N GLN A 279 14.40 -9.95 17.84
CA GLN A 279 15.80 -9.73 17.41
C GLN A 279 16.70 -9.23 18.54
N LYS A 280 16.17 -8.50 19.53
CA LYS A 280 16.93 -8.08 20.72
C LYS A 280 17.57 -9.26 21.47
N ARG A 281 17.10 -10.49 21.25
CA ARG A 281 17.65 -11.73 21.84
C ARG A 281 18.91 -12.27 21.13
N HIS A 282 19.30 -11.72 19.94
CA HIS A 282 20.47 -12.18 19.17
C HIS A 282 21.35 -10.98 18.75
N ALA A 283 22.38 -10.66 19.49
CA ALA A 283 23.22 -9.47 19.30
C ALA A 283 23.76 -9.28 17.86
N VAL A 284 24.26 -10.34 17.22
CA VAL A 284 24.81 -10.26 15.85
C VAL A 284 23.73 -9.93 14.82
N LYS A 285 22.57 -10.57 14.89
CA LYS A 285 21.44 -10.28 13.99
C LYS A 285 20.92 -8.86 14.21
N ALA A 286 20.86 -8.41 15.47
CA ALA A 286 20.46 -7.05 15.80
C ALA A 286 21.37 -6.00 15.16
N GLY A 287 22.71 -6.22 15.16
CA GLY A 287 23.67 -5.33 14.49
C GLY A 287 23.48 -5.23 12.98
N LEU A 288 23.26 -6.37 12.29
CA LEU A 288 23.00 -6.37 10.85
C LEU A 288 21.67 -5.67 10.49
N TYR A 289 20.64 -5.85 11.29
CA TYR A 289 19.36 -5.15 11.08
C TYR A 289 19.47 -3.65 11.34
N PHE A 290 20.20 -3.26 12.39
CA PHE A 290 20.48 -1.85 12.66
C PHE A 290 21.24 -1.19 11.49
N LEU A 291 22.28 -1.86 10.98
CA LEU A 291 23.04 -1.37 9.83
C LEU A 291 22.14 -1.23 8.57
N ARG A 292 21.36 -2.26 8.25
CA ARG A 292 20.40 -2.21 7.14
C ARG A 292 19.44 -1.04 7.28
N ASP A 293 18.82 -0.90 8.44
CA ASP A 293 17.82 0.12 8.74
C ASP A 293 18.45 1.53 8.67
N PHE A 294 19.67 1.68 9.17
CA PHE A 294 20.45 2.91 9.06
C PHE A 294 20.75 3.28 7.60
N LEU A 295 21.26 2.34 6.81
CA LEU A 295 21.61 2.55 5.40
C LEU A 295 20.38 2.94 4.55
N LEU A 296 19.21 2.34 4.82
CA LEU A 296 17.97 2.69 4.14
C LEU A 296 17.44 4.08 4.56
N LYS A 297 17.45 4.39 5.87
CA LYS A 297 16.95 5.68 6.38
C LYS A 297 17.80 6.86 5.94
N THR A 298 19.10 6.68 5.88
CA THR A 298 20.05 7.73 5.47
C THR A 298 20.20 7.88 3.96
N ASN A 299 19.57 7.00 3.16
CA ASN A 299 19.72 6.90 1.69
C ASN A 299 21.16 6.64 1.20
N ILE A 300 22.05 6.21 2.07
CA ILE A 300 23.44 5.86 1.69
C ILE A 300 23.42 4.72 0.66
N LEU A 301 22.52 3.75 0.83
CA LEU A 301 22.41 2.62 -0.09
C LEU A 301 22.00 3.06 -1.50
N ALA A 302 21.00 3.95 -1.62
CA ALA A 302 20.58 4.51 -2.90
C ALA A 302 21.68 5.36 -3.54
N SER A 303 22.38 6.15 -2.72
CA SER A 303 23.53 6.95 -3.16
C SER A 303 24.66 6.06 -3.71
N ALA A 304 25.05 5.02 -2.98
CA ALA A 304 26.04 4.04 -3.43
C ALA A 304 25.60 3.33 -4.72
N GLY A 305 24.31 2.99 -4.83
CA GLY A 305 23.71 2.43 -6.06
C GLY A 305 23.86 3.37 -7.26
N ALA A 306 23.66 4.68 -7.07
CA ALA A 306 23.86 5.67 -8.14
C ALA A 306 25.31 5.74 -8.59
N GLY A 307 26.27 5.78 -7.65
CA GLY A 307 27.69 5.75 -7.99
C GLY A 307 28.12 4.47 -8.71
N SER A 308 27.63 3.33 -8.25
CA SER A 308 27.86 2.02 -8.88
C SER A 308 27.28 1.95 -10.30
N LEU A 309 26.08 2.46 -10.50
CA LEU A 309 25.44 2.54 -11.82
C LEU A 309 26.22 3.47 -12.74
N THR A 310 26.70 4.63 -12.24
CA THR A 310 27.54 5.56 -13.02
C THR A 310 28.83 4.88 -13.48
N TYR A 311 29.50 4.16 -12.58
CA TYR A 311 30.69 3.41 -12.91
C TYR A 311 30.43 2.36 -14.01
N ALA A 312 29.35 1.59 -13.87
CA ALA A 312 28.95 0.60 -14.88
C ALA A 312 28.60 1.27 -16.23
N CYS A 313 27.89 2.41 -16.23
CA CYS A 313 27.59 3.17 -17.43
C CYS A 313 28.85 3.68 -18.14
N SER A 314 29.84 4.20 -17.40
CA SER A 314 31.12 4.64 -17.96
C SER A 314 31.88 3.48 -18.60
N LYS A 315 31.90 2.31 -17.94
CA LYS A 315 32.53 1.10 -18.49
C LYS A 315 31.85 0.61 -19.76
N LEU A 316 30.50 0.59 -19.80
CA LEU A 316 29.75 0.22 -21.01
C LEU A 316 30.03 1.14 -22.19
N GLN A 317 30.31 2.42 -21.93
CA GLN A 317 30.65 3.42 -22.97
C GLN A 317 32.13 3.33 -23.41
N GLY A 318 32.92 2.49 -22.78
CA GLY A 318 34.38 2.38 -23.06
C GLY A 318 35.19 3.54 -22.47
N ASN A 319 34.64 4.32 -21.56
CA ASN A 319 35.30 5.46 -20.95
C ASN A 319 36.28 5.01 -19.86
N ASP A 320 37.37 5.73 -19.71
CA ASP A 320 38.36 5.47 -18.65
C ASP A 320 37.80 5.57 -17.24
N GLN A 321 38.41 4.84 -16.30
CA GLN A 321 37.91 4.67 -14.93
C GLN A 321 38.04 5.96 -14.12
N ASN A 322 37.15 6.90 -14.34
CA ASN A 322 37.10 8.11 -13.53
C ASN A 322 36.01 8.00 -12.45
N PHE A 323 36.40 7.59 -11.22
CA PHE A 323 35.48 7.57 -10.06
C PHE A 323 34.91 8.94 -9.72
N HIS A 324 35.44 10.00 -10.32
CA HIS A 324 34.95 11.36 -10.11
C HIS A 324 33.45 11.51 -10.41
N HIS A 325 33.00 11.02 -11.56
CA HIS A 325 31.56 11.07 -11.93
C HIS A 325 30.70 10.19 -11.03
N ALA A 326 31.24 9.05 -10.54
CA ALA A 326 30.54 8.23 -9.56
C ALA A 326 30.30 9.00 -8.24
N TRP A 327 31.28 9.76 -7.76
CA TRP A 327 31.16 10.63 -6.60
C TRP A 327 30.13 11.74 -6.84
N VAL A 328 30.14 12.39 -8.01
CA VAL A 328 29.14 13.39 -8.37
C VAL A 328 27.72 12.80 -8.29
N ALA A 329 27.49 11.63 -8.87
CA ALA A 329 26.20 10.95 -8.84
C ALA A 329 25.77 10.56 -7.41
N MET A 330 26.70 10.02 -6.63
CA MET A 330 26.46 9.68 -5.22
C MET A 330 25.99 10.89 -4.41
N LEU A 331 26.72 12.00 -4.50
CA LEU A 331 26.44 13.21 -3.74
C LEU A 331 25.13 13.87 -4.18
N TYR A 332 24.87 13.90 -5.48
CA TYR A 332 23.62 14.40 -6.04
C TYR A 332 22.40 13.59 -5.54
N VAL A 333 22.48 12.26 -5.69
CA VAL A 333 21.38 11.38 -5.28
C VAL A 333 21.17 11.43 -3.77
N LEU A 334 22.23 11.47 -2.97
CA LEU A 334 22.15 11.62 -1.53
C LEU A 334 21.41 12.90 -1.15
N SER A 335 21.84 14.03 -1.72
CA SER A 335 21.20 15.34 -1.48
C SER A 335 19.72 15.31 -1.86
N MET A 336 19.38 14.89 -3.08
CA MET A 336 18.01 14.90 -3.58
C MET A 336 17.09 13.95 -2.83
N GLN A 337 17.57 12.75 -2.46
CA GLN A 337 16.78 11.79 -1.68
C GLN A 337 16.52 12.29 -0.26
N ILE A 338 17.51 12.90 0.40
CA ILE A 338 17.31 13.49 1.73
C ILE A 338 16.29 14.63 1.64
N LEU A 339 16.41 15.55 0.68
CA LEU A 339 15.46 16.65 0.49
C LEU A 339 14.05 16.13 0.20
N ASN A 340 13.91 15.16 -0.70
CA ASN A 340 12.61 14.55 -0.99
C ASN A 340 11.96 13.96 0.26
N ASN A 341 12.71 13.25 1.10
CA ASN A 341 12.20 12.68 2.34
C ASN A 341 11.87 13.76 3.39
N LEU A 342 12.65 14.85 3.48
CA LEU A 342 12.33 15.99 4.34
C LEU A 342 11.00 16.66 3.96
N PHE A 343 10.72 16.80 2.67
CA PHE A 343 9.44 17.32 2.19
C PHE A 343 8.29 16.29 2.32
N ALA A 344 8.62 15.00 2.32
CA ALA A 344 7.64 13.91 2.37
C ALA A 344 7.30 13.42 3.78
N ILE A 345 7.82 13.99 4.87
CA ILE A 345 7.63 13.51 6.27
C ILE A 345 6.16 13.21 6.58
N ARG A 346 5.23 14.10 6.18
CA ARG A 346 3.80 13.91 6.44
C ARG A 346 3.21 12.72 5.70
N SER A 347 3.63 12.48 4.47
CA SER A 347 3.16 11.37 3.64
C SER A 347 3.82 10.05 4.05
N ASP A 348 5.09 10.10 4.42
CA ASP A 348 5.87 8.92 4.81
C ASP A 348 5.44 8.34 6.16
N ARG A 349 4.66 9.08 6.96
CA ARG A 349 4.03 8.57 8.19
C ARG A 349 3.22 7.28 7.94
N TYR A 350 2.61 7.16 6.76
CA TYR A 350 1.80 5.99 6.39
C TYR A 350 2.59 4.89 5.68
N ASN A 351 3.59 5.27 4.86
CA ASN A 351 4.38 4.29 4.10
C ASN A 351 5.61 3.81 4.87
N HIS A 352 6.33 4.73 5.54
CA HIS A 352 7.61 4.49 6.21
C HIS A 352 7.67 5.21 7.57
N PRO A 353 6.85 4.82 8.57
CA PRO A 353 6.71 5.56 9.83
C PRO A 353 8.03 5.76 10.58
N LYS A 354 8.93 4.76 10.59
CA LYS A 354 10.26 4.87 11.22
C LYS A 354 11.15 5.89 10.50
N ARG A 355 11.12 5.93 9.15
CA ARG A 355 11.86 6.90 8.36
C ARG A 355 11.32 8.31 8.61
N ALA A 356 9.99 8.47 8.61
CA ALA A 356 9.36 9.75 8.91
C ALA A 356 9.73 10.28 10.32
N LEU A 357 9.76 9.41 11.33
CA LEU A 357 10.19 9.75 12.69
C LEU A 357 11.67 10.17 12.72
N PHE A 358 12.57 9.37 12.12
CA PHE A 358 13.99 9.66 12.02
C PHE A 358 14.24 11.03 11.36
N TYR A 359 13.54 11.34 10.25
CA TYR A 359 13.63 12.62 9.56
C TYR A 359 13.06 13.79 10.35
N LYS A 360 12.03 13.55 11.18
CA LYS A 360 11.47 14.56 12.09
C LYS A 360 12.44 14.89 13.21
N GLU A 361 13.04 13.89 13.84
CA GLU A 361 13.95 14.05 14.97
C GLU A 361 15.31 14.64 14.56
N ASN A 362 15.83 14.26 13.38
CA ASN A 362 17.14 14.67 12.90
C ASN A 362 17.08 15.76 11.81
N ARG A 363 15.99 16.54 11.77
CA ARG A 363 15.70 17.46 10.65
C ARG A 363 16.84 18.40 10.33
N THR A 364 17.45 19.04 11.33
CA THR A 364 18.52 20.03 11.14
C THR A 364 19.78 19.38 10.54
N TYR A 365 20.22 18.25 11.10
CA TYR A 365 21.40 17.54 10.59
C TYR A 365 21.22 17.06 9.16
N LEU A 366 20.01 16.57 8.83
CA LEU A 366 19.69 16.10 7.48
C LEU A 366 19.63 17.26 6.47
N TRP A 367 19.14 18.45 6.87
CA TRP A 367 19.21 19.65 6.03
C TRP A 367 20.68 20.05 5.75
N ILE A 368 21.53 20.07 6.78
CA ILE A 368 22.96 20.40 6.61
C ILE A 368 23.62 19.38 5.69
N LEU A 369 23.37 18.08 5.91
CA LEU A 369 23.93 17.01 5.07
C LEU A 369 23.48 17.13 3.61
N ALA A 370 22.19 17.41 3.37
CA ALA A 370 21.67 17.60 2.02
C ALA A 370 22.30 18.80 1.30
N VAL A 371 22.47 19.93 1.99
CA VAL A 371 23.12 21.12 1.40
C VAL A 371 24.59 20.88 1.14
N LEU A 372 25.32 20.27 2.09
CA LEU A 372 26.73 19.99 1.93
C LEU A 372 26.97 18.96 0.79
N SER A 373 26.21 17.88 0.74
CA SER A 373 26.35 16.89 -0.33
C SER A 373 25.96 17.47 -1.70
N GLY A 374 24.89 18.27 -1.78
CA GLY A 374 24.50 18.94 -3.03
C GLY A 374 25.55 19.95 -3.50
N GLY A 375 26.08 20.79 -2.58
CA GLY A 375 27.14 21.74 -2.88
C GLY A 375 28.44 21.08 -3.31
N ALA A 376 28.85 20.00 -2.63
CA ALA A 376 30.04 19.21 -3.00
C ALA A 376 29.86 18.54 -4.37
N GLY A 377 28.66 17.98 -4.65
CA GLY A 377 28.35 17.42 -5.97
C GLY A 377 28.43 18.45 -7.10
N LEU A 378 27.87 19.64 -6.90
CA LEU A 378 27.96 20.75 -7.86
C LEU A 378 29.42 21.23 -8.04
N TYR A 379 30.18 21.32 -6.97
CA TYR A 379 31.59 21.70 -7.03
C TYR A 379 32.42 20.68 -7.82
N LEU A 380 32.27 19.39 -7.52
CA LEU A 380 32.91 18.34 -8.28
C LEU A 380 32.50 18.35 -9.77
N SER A 381 31.21 18.57 -10.05
CA SER A 381 30.74 18.67 -11.43
C SER A 381 31.30 19.90 -12.16
N PHE A 382 31.53 21.02 -11.45
CA PHE A 382 32.23 22.20 -12.00
C PHE A 382 33.68 21.87 -12.39
N LEU A 383 34.38 21.06 -11.60
CA LEU A 383 35.73 20.60 -11.93
C LEU A 383 35.77 19.71 -13.20
N SER A 384 34.66 19.04 -13.53
CA SER A 384 34.50 18.25 -14.77
C SER A 384 34.21 19.12 -15.99
N GLY A 385 33.85 20.39 -15.80
CA GLY A 385 33.57 21.36 -16.86
C GLY A 385 32.25 22.09 -16.71
N ALA A 386 32.14 23.25 -17.37
CA ALA A 386 30.95 24.12 -17.26
C ALA A 386 29.65 23.47 -17.71
N VAL A 387 29.69 22.64 -18.76
CA VAL A 387 28.51 21.94 -19.28
C VAL A 387 27.99 20.91 -18.25
N SER A 388 28.89 20.12 -17.67
CA SER A 388 28.55 19.15 -16.61
C SER A 388 27.92 19.85 -15.39
N PHE A 389 28.51 20.98 -14.96
CA PHE A 389 27.97 21.81 -13.90
C PHE A 389 26.55 22.32 -14.22
N LEU A 390 26.32 22.86 -15.42
CA LEU A 390 25.01 23.37 -15.82
C LEU A 390 23.94 22.25 -15.87
N ILE A 391 24.30 21.08 -16.39
CA ILE A 391 23.41 19.93 -16.40
C ILE A 391 23.02 19.55 -14.97
N LEU A 392 23.98 19.40 -14.05
CA LEU A 392 23.70 19.03 -12.68
C LEU A 392 22.88 20.10 -11.94
N LEU A 393 23.18 21.37 -12.19
CA LEU A 393 22.42 22.51 -11.63
C LEU A 393 20.96 22.48 -12.10
N VAL A 394 20.72 22.30 -13.40
CA VAL A 394 19.35 22.20 -13.95
C VAL A 394 18.62 21.00 -13.36
N MET A 395 19.25 19.82 -13.26
CA MET A 395 18.64 18.64 -12.64
C MET A 395 18.33 18.87 -11.15
N SER A 396 19.20 19.59 -10.43
CA SER A 396 18.98 19.95 -9.03
C SER A 396 17.79 20.90 -8.86
N LEU A 397 17.69 21.92 -9.71
CA LEU A 397 16.58 22.88 -9.71
C LEU A 397 15.25 22.21 -10.08
N LEU A 398 15.24 21.29 -11.06
CA LEU A 398 14.05 20.51 -11.44
C LEU A 398 13.61 19.61 -10.28
N GLY A 399 14.54 18.93 -9.61
CA GLY A 399 14.25 18.09 -8.46
C GLY A 399 13.68 18.89 -7.28
N LEU A 400 14.20 20.09 -7.01
CA LEU A 400 13.68 20.99 -5.99
C LEU A 400 12.30 21.56 -6.38
N SER A 401 12.11 21.94 -7.64
CA SER A 401 10.84 22.50 -8.14
C SER A 401 9.69 21.51 -8.07
N TYR A 402 9.98 20.21 -8.08
CA TYR A 402 8.97 19.18 -7.90
C TYR A 402 8.21 19.32 -6.57
N ASN A 403 8.94 19.62 -5.48
CA ASN A 403 8.36 19.77 -4.14
C ASN A 403 7.91 21.20 -3.82
N LEU A 404 8.52 22.18 -4.48
CA LEU A 404 8.22 23.59 -4.31
C LEU A 404 7.34 24.05 -5.49
N LYS A 405 6.34 24.85 -5.25
CA LYS A 405 5.49 25.44 -6.30
C LYS A 405 6.23 26.58 -7.05
N ILE A 406 7.44 26.30 -7.54
CA ILE A 406 8.31 27.29 -8.20
C ILE A 406 7.91 27.47 -9.67
N ILE A 407 7.52 26.39 -10.34
CA ILE A 407 7.11 26.43 -11.75
C ILE A 407 5.59 26.33 -11.80
N PRO A 408 4.86 27.43 -12.08
CA PRO A 408 3.43 27.38 -12.27
C PRO A 408 3.10 26.76 -13.63
N ILE A 409 2.43 25.61 -13.63
CA ILE A 409 1.91 24.99 -14.84
C ILE A 409 0.46 25.42 -14.99
N PRO A 410 0.06 26.11 -16.08
CA PRO A 410 -1.32 26.47 -16.31
C PRO A 410 -2.14 25.20 -16.61
N VAL A 411 -2.92 24.75 -15.67
CA VAL A 411 -3.94 23.71 -15.84
C VAL A 411 -5.29 24.41 -15.97
N GLY A 412 -6.07 24.09 -17.01
CA GLY A 412 -7.29 24.77 -17.41
C GLY A 412 -8.16 25.30 -16.26
N LYS A 413 -8.84 26.43 -16.47
CA LYS A 413 -9.61 27.25 -15.51
C LYS A 413 -8.79 28.03 -14.47
N GLY A 414 -7.58 28.52 -14.81
CA GLY A 414 -6.85 29.50 -13.98
C GLY A 414 -6.21 28.95 -12.69
N ARG A 415 -6.09 27.62 -12.57
CA ARG A 415 -5.38 26.98 -11.43
C ARG A 415 -3.89 26.84 -11.74
N ILE A 416 -3.06 27.27 -10.80
CA ILE A 416 -1.61 27.05 -10.84
C ILE A 416 -1.35 25.70 -10.16
N ALA A 417 -0.94 24.69 -10.95
CA ALA A 417 -0.52 23.38 -10.47
C ALA A 417 1.01 23.31 -10.32
N SER A 418 1.49 22.45 -9.45
CA SER A 418 2.90 22.08 -9.37
C SER A 418 3.18 20.84 -10.24
N ILE A 419 4.46 20.58 -10.56
CA ILE A 419 4.84 19.39 -11.34
C ILE A 419 4.34 18.09 -10.67
N LYS A 420 4.30 18.06 -9.33
CA LYS A 420 3.79 16.90 -8.57
C LYS A 420 2.29 16.62 -8.77
N ASP A 421 1.53 17.59 -9.27
CA ASP A 421 0.10 17.46 -9.54
C ASP A 421 -0.16 16.81 -10.92
N ILE A 422 0.91 16.52 -11.69
CA ILE A 422 0.84 15.77 -12.94
C ILE A 422 0.95 14.27 -12.61
N PRO A 423 -0.06 13.46 -12.96
CA PRO A 423 -0.06 12.04 -12.71
C PRO A 423 1.19 11.31 -13.25
N GLY A 424 1.85 10.51 -12.38
CA GLY A 424 3.05 9.75 -12.76
C GLY A 424 4.34 10.56 -12.93
N SER A 425 4.32 11.90 -12.80
CA SER A 425 5.49 12.77 -12.99
C SER A 425 6.65 12.44 -12.06
N LYS A 426 6.38 12.01 -10.82
CA LYS A 426 7.40 11.62 -9.84
C LYS A 426 8.35 10.55 -10.39
N THR A 427 7.79 9.44 -10.86
CA THR A 427 8.56 8.30 -11.37
C THR A 427 9.38 8.70 -12.59
N ILE A 428 8.77 9.43 -13.54
CA ILE A 428 9.43 9.87 -14.77
C ILE A 428 10.58 10.84 -14.48
N LEU A 429 10.36 11.85 -13.61
CA LEU A 429 11.41 12.81 -13.27
C LEU A 429 12.60 12.17 -12.55
N ILE A 430 12.36 11.23 -11.63
CA ILE A 430 13.44 10.50 -10.96
C ILE A 430 14.24 9.70 -11.98
N VAL A 431 13.56 9.00 -12.89
CA VAL A 431 14.21 8.17 -13.93
C VAL A 431 15.08 9.02 -14.87
N ILE A 432 14.55 10.14 -15.37
CA ILE A 432 15.30 11.06 -16.22
C ILE A 432 16.49 11.65 -15.47
N ALA A 433 16.29 12.13 -14.24
CA ALA A 433 17.36 12.74 -13.45
C ALA A 433 18.50 11.75 -13.16
N TRP A 434 18.17 10.52 -12.77
CA TRP A 434 19.18 9.48 -12.56
C TRP A 434 19.90 9.13 -13.86
N GLY A 435 19.18 8.85 -14.96
CA GLY A 435 19.79 8.54 -16.25
C GLY A 435 20.73 9.66 -16.75
N THR A 436 20.31 10.92 -16.58
CA THR A 436 21.14 12.07 -16.92
C THR A 436 22.41 12.10 -16.10
N VAL A 437 22.33 11.95 -14.79
CA VAL A 437 23.49 12.07 -13.89
C VAL A 437 24.39 10.84 -13.96
N THR A 438 23.83 9.64 -14.14
CA THR A 438 24.63 8.39 -14.15
C THR A 438 25.19 8.03 -15.51
N CYS A 439 24.57 8.47 -16.61
CA CYS A 439 24.99 8.11 -17.97
C CYS A 439 25.39 9.32 -18.83
N LEU A 440 24.56 10.36 -18.92
CA LEU A 440 24.83 11.48 -19.83
C LEU A 440 25.94 12.40 -19.30
N LEU A 441 26.01 12.62 -17.99
CA LEU A 441 27.01 13.52 -17.41
C LEU A 441 28.46 13.00 -17.63
N PRO A 442 28.77 11.71 -17.42
CA PRO A 442 30.07 11.13 -17.83
C PRO A 442 30.31 11.24 -19.34
N ALA A 443 29.30 10.96 -20.17
CA ALA A 443 29.42 11.00 -21.63
C ALA A 443 29.70 12.40 -22.18
N VAL A 444 29.24 13.46 -21.51
CA VAL A 444 29.57 14.86 -21.90
C VAL A 444 31.00 15.22 -21.58
N ALA A 445 31.55 14.66 -20.50
CA ALA A 445 32.94 14.90 -20.12
C ALA A 445 33.93 14.12 -21.00
N ASP A 446 33.55 12.93 -21.45
CA ASP A 446 34.32 12.07 -22.35
C ASP A 446 33.37 11.53 -23.45
N PRO A 447 33.25 12.28 -24.58
CA PRO A 447 32.30 11.95 -25.64
C PRO A 447 32.67 10.66 -26.36
N GLY A 448 31.91 9.60 -26.13
CA GLY A 448 31.97 8.32 -26.84
C GLY A 448 31.04 8.26 -28.06
N ASN A 449 30.81 7.04 -28.54
CA ASN A 449 29.85 6.80 -29.60
C ASN A 449 28.41 7.16 -29.16
N PHE A 450 27.74 8.07 -29.86
CA PHE A 450 26.37 8.53 -29.56
C PHE A 450 25.36 7.38 -29.42
N MET A 451 25.46 6.35 -30.28
CA MET A 451 24.62 5.15 -30.20
C MET A 451 24.84 4.37 -28.91
N SER A 452 26.11 4.19 -28.50
CA SER A 452 26.47 3.55 -27.24
C SER A 452 25.87 4.31 -26.05
N VAL A 453 26.04 5.64 -26.02
CA VAL A 453 25.46 6.50 -24.98
C VAL A 453 23.94 6.34 -24.93
N GLY A 454 23.26 6.27 -26.07
CA GLY A 454 21.81 6.06 -26.14
C GLY A 454 21.36 4.71 -25.55
N VAL A 455 22.07 3.64 -25.88
CA VAL A 455 21.80 2.29 -25.32
C VAL A 455 22.02 2.27 -23.82
N VAL A 456 23.13 2.82 -23.34
CA VAL A 456 23.47 2.87 -21.91
C VAL A 456 22.49 3.75 -21.12
N PHE A 457 22.02 4.84 -21.73
CA PHE A 457 21.00 5.69 -21.14
C PHE A 457 19.67 4.94 -20.97
N LEU A 458 19.25 4.19 -21.99
CA LEU A 458 18.05 3.35 -21.89
C LEU A 458 18.19 2.29 -20.80
N PHE A 459 19.33 1.62 -20.71
CA PHE A 459 19.63 0.65 -19.68
C PHE A 459 19.59 1.28 -18.27
N ALA A 460 20.26 2.41 -18.06
CA ALA A 460 20.25 3.08 -16.77
C ALA A 460 18.84 3.54 -16.36
N THR A 461 18.09 4.14 -17.30
CA THR A 461 16.73 4.64 -17.05
C THR A 461 15.73 3.52 -16.79
N GLY A 462 15.84 2.39 -17.49
CA GLY A 462 14.95 1.25 -17.28
C GLY A 462 15.16 0.57 -15.93
N LEU A 463 16.43 0.37 -15.49
CA LEU A 463 16.70 -0.15 -14.14
C LEU A 463 16.14 0.78 -13.04
N VAL A 464 16.38 2.09 -13.18
CA VAL A 464 15.86 3.08 -12.22
C VAL A 464 14.33 3.15 -12.26
N PHE A 465 13.72 2.99 -13.44
CA PHE A 465 12.26 2.89 -13.57
C PHE A 465 11.74 1.66 -12.82
N GLY A 466 12.33 0.49 -13.04
CA GLY A 466 11.96 -0.75 -12.36
C GLY A 466 12.01 -0.61 -10.84
N ARG A 467 13.11 -0.04 -10.31
CA ARG A 467 13.29 0.29 -8.89
C ARG A 467 12.19 1.25 -8.39
N THR A 468 12.02 2.39 -9.05
CA THR A 468 11.14 3.45 -8.57
C THR A 468 9.66 3.04 -8.65
N ALA A 469 9.24 2.44 -9.75
CA ALA A 469 7.89 1.95 -9.93
C ALA A 469 7.57 0.80 -8.94
N PHE A 470 8.53 -0.05 -8.62
CA PHE A 470 8.38 -1.07 -7.58
C PHE A 470 8.18 -0.45 -6.19
N PHE A 471 8.93 0.59 -5.84
CA PHE A 471 8.75 1.31 -4.57
C PHE A 471 7.41 2.05 -4.51
N ASP A 472 6.92 2.60 -5.62
CA ASP A 472 5.58 3.17 -5.70
C ASP A 472 4.48 2.10 -5.50
N ILE A 473 4.69 0.85 -5.94
CA ILE A 473 3.77 -0.28 -5.64
C ILE A 473 3.75 -0.58 -4.13
N LEU A 474 4.90 -0.59 -3.47
CA LEU A 474 4.98 -0.81 -2.02
C LEU A 474 4.30 0.33 -1.23
N ALA A 475 4.32 1.54 -1.76
CA ALA A 475 3.79 2.76 -1.14
C ALA A 475 2.31 3.06 -1.49
N ILE A 476 1.64 2.26 -2.33
CA ILE A 476 0.32 2.56 -2.93
C ILE A 476 -0.75 2.99 -1.91
N GLN A 477 -0.78 2.41 -0.70
CA GLN A 477 -1.79 2.74 0.30
C GLN A 477 -1.57 4.14 0.91
N GLY A 478 -0.36 4.44 1.33
CA GLY A 478 -0.05 5.75 1.89
C GLY A 478 -0.06 6.86 0.83
N ASP A 479 0.32 6.55 -0.41
CA ASP A 479 0.26 7.51 -1.50
C ASP A 479 -1.19 7.89 -1.84
N ARG A 480 -2.14 6.93 -1.83
CA ARG A 480 -3.58 7.23 -1.92
C ARG A 480 -4.07 8.10 -0.78
N ILE A 481 -3.71 7.78 0.46
CA ILE A 481 -4.09 8.57 1.63
C ILE A 481 -3.60 10.01 1.48
N THR A 482 -2.41 10.21 0.92
CA THR A 482 -1.80 11.55 0.78
C THR A 482 -2.19 12.27 -0.51
N GLY A 483 -2.98 11.64 -1.38
CA GLY A 483 -3.44 12.21 -2.65
C GLY A 483 -2.33 12.30 -3.70
N LYS A 484 -1.30 11.44 -3.63
CA LYS A 484 -0.27 11.35 -4.66
C LYS A 484 -0.76 10.46 -5.80
N GLU A 485 -0.65 10.90 -7.02
CA GLU A 485 -1.02 10.16 -8.22
C GLU A 485 0.20 9.43 -8.81
N THR A 486 0.62 8.34 -8.16
CA THR A 486 1.71 7.48 -8.62
C THR A 486 1.23 6.48 -9.68
N LEU A 487 2.17 5.90 -10.45
CA LEU A 487 1.85 4.96 -11.52
C LEU A 487 0.89 3.83 -11.08
N PRO A 488 1.11 3.12 -9.95
CA PRO A 488 0.20 2.05 -9.54
C PRO A 488 -1.19 2.55 -9.09
N ILE A 489 -1.34 3.81 -8.74
CA ILE A 489 -2.66 4.41 -8.45
C ILE A 489 -3.43 4.65 -9.74
N LEU A 490 -2.76 5.07 -10.83
CA LEU A 490 -3.37 5.37 -12.12
C LEU A 490 -3.81 4.13 -12.88
N ILE A 491 -2.92 3.16 -13.04
CA ILE A 491 -3.14 1.98 -13.89
C ILE A 491 -3.41 0.69 -13.11
N GLY A 492 -3.26 0.72 -11.79
CA GLY A 492 -3.43 -0.43 -10.91
C GLY A 492 -2.14 -1.24 -10.68
N GLU A 493 -2.10 -1.93 -9.54
CA GLU A 493 -0.95 -2.70 -9.05
C GLU A 493 -0.48 -3.77 -10.07
N LYS A 494 -1.42 -4.55 -10.62
CA LYS A 494 -1.11 -5.66 -11.54
C LYS A 494 -0.50 -5.16 -12.86
N GLN A 495 -1.03 -4.08 -13.42
CA GLN A 495 -0.51 -3.53 -14.67
C GLN A 495 0.87 -2.90 -14.44
N SER A 496 1.09 -2.26 -13.30
CA SER A 496 2.41 -1.72 -12.92
C SER A 496 3.47 -2.81 -12.83
N PHE A 497 3.17 -3.95 -12.21
CA PHE A 497 4.08 -5.11 -12.22
C PHE A 497 4.37 -5.60 -13.63
N ASN A 498 3.39 -5.66 -14.51
CA ASN A 498 3.58 -6.10 -15.89
C ASN A 498 4.48 -5.13 -16.68
N ILE A 499 4.28 -3.82 -16.55
CA ILE A 499 5.12 -2.81 -17.21
C ILE A 499 6.58 -2.95 -16.75
N ILE A 500 6.83 -3.09 -15.44
CA ILE A 500 8.19 -3.30 -14.93
C ILE A 500 8.81 -4.55 -15.56
N LYS A 501 8.09 -5.67 -15.58
CA LYS A 501 8.58 -6.92 -16.17
C LYS A 501 8.90 -6.78 -17.66
N TYR A 502 8.07 -6.08 -18.44
CA TYR A 502 8.33 -5.85 -19.87
C TYR A 502 9.57 -4.99 -20.09
N ILE A 503 9.76 -3.92 -19.31
CA ILE A 503 10.95 -3.08 -19.40
C ILE A 503 12.21 -3.89 -19.08
N LEU A 504 12.21 -4.69 -18.01
CA LEU A 504 13.36 -5.50 -17.63
C LEU A 504 13.72 -6.57 -18.69
N VAL A 505 12.71 -7.19 -19.32
CA VAL A 505 12.94 -8.12 -20.44
C VAL A 505 13.49 -7.39 -21.66
N PHE A 506 12.98 -6.19 -21.95
CA PHE A 506 13.51 -5.34 -23.02
C PHE A 506 14.98 -4.98 -22.78
N GLU A 507 15.37 -4.63 -21.55
CA GLU A 507 16.77 -4.33 -21.18
C GLU A 507 17.72 -5.49 -21.38
N ILE A 508 17.27 -6.71 -21.01
CA ILE A 508 18.07 -7.93 -21.26
C ILE A 508 18.35 -8.04 -22.77
N GLY A 509 17.33 -7.93 -23.61
CA GLY A 509 17.46 -7.97 -25.06
C GLY A 509 18.34 -6.83 -25.61
N LEU A 510 18.18 -5.62 -25.07
CA LEU A 510 18.94 -4.43 -25.47
C LEU A 510 20.45 -4.62 -25.24
N ILE A 511 20.84 -5.09 -24.05
CA ILE A 511 22.27 -5.32 -23.73
C ILE A 511 22.84 -6.43 -24.60
N PHE A 512 22.11 -7.53 -24.79
CA PHE A 512 22.60 -8.63 -25.66
C PHE A 512 22.77 -8.17 -27.11
N THR A 513 21.78 -7.50 -27.68
CA THR A 513 21.86 -7.03 -29.07
C THR A 513 22.95 -5.98 -29.29
N ALA A 514 23.09 -5.06 -28.34
CA ALA A 514 24.12 -4.02 -28.40
C ALA A 514 25.53 -4.59 -28.23
N ASN A 515 25.70 -5.62 -27.39
CA ASN A 515 26.98 -6.32 -27.25
C ASN A 515 27.34 -7.11 -28.52
N LEU A 516 26.38 -7.79 -29.15
CA LEU A 516 26.59 -8.51 -30.42
C LEU A 516 26.89 -7.58 -31.60
N SER A 517 26.50 -6.31 -31.52
CA SER A 517 26.75 -5.28 -32.53
C SER A 517 28.02 -4.45 -32.26
N ASP A 518 28.86 -4.86 -31.31
CA ASP A 518 30.07 -4.15 -30.86
C ASP A 518 29.84 -2.68 -30.48
N LEU A 519 28.60 -2.36 -30.10
CA LEU A 519 28.22 -1.01 -29.65
C LEU A 519 28.65 -0.72 -28.20
N LEU A 520 28.86 -1.75 -27.42
CA LEU A 520 29.26 -1.68 -26.01
C LEU A 520 30.63 -2.31 -25.80
N ALA A 521 31.26 -2.01 -24.66
CA ALA A 521 32.48 -2.64 -24.25
C ALA A 521 32.39 -4.17 -24.22
N ASN A 522 33.52 -4.85 -24.35
CA ASN A 522 33.62 -6.31 -24.30
C ASN A 522 32.98 -6.85 -23.00
N ASN A 523 32.30 -7.99 -23.08
CA ASN A 523 31.63 -8.63 -21.96
C ASN A 523 30.45 -7.86 -21.36
N ALA A 524 29.94 -6.81 -22.02
CA ALA A 524 28.79 -6.01 -21.55
C ALA A 524 27.56 -6.87 -21.20
N PHE A 525 27.39 -8.04 -21.85
CA PHE A 525 26.29 -9.00 -21.58
C PHE A 525 26.22 -9.43 -20.11
N VAL A 526 27.31 -9.35 -19.34
CA VAL A 526 27.33 -9.68 -17.91
C VAL A 526 26.37 -8.80 -17.13
N LEU A 527 26.19 -7.53 -17.54
CA LEU A 527 25.23 -6.63 -16.90
C LEU A 527 23.76 -7.01 -17.13
N ALA A 528 23.45 -7.83 -18.12
CA ALA A 528 22.09 -8.37 -18.32
C ALA A 528 21.63 -9.23 -17.13
N PHE A 529 22.56 -9.71 -16.30
CA PHE A 529 22.24 -10.42 -15.06
C PHE A 529 21.47 -9.55 -14.05
N ILE A 530 21.67 -8.23 -14.05
CA ILE A 530 21.00 -7.30 -13.13
C ILE A 530 19.49 -7.20 -13.43
N PRO A 531 19.05 -6.79 -14.65
CA PRO A 531 17.61 -6.76 -14.96
C PRO A 531 16.98 -8.15 -14.89
N PHE A 532 17.72 -9.24 -15.19
CA PHE A 532 17.24 -10.61 -15.03
C PHE A 532 16.98 -10.94 -13.54
N SER A 533 17.93 -10.64 -12.65
CA SER A 533 17.78 -10.85 -11.20
C SER A 533 16.63 -10.02 -10.64
N MET A 534 16.51 -8.76 -11.08
CA MET A 534 15.42 -7.87 -10.69
C MET A 534 14.06 -8.39 -11.17
N PHE A 535 13.98 -8.93 -12.40
CA PHE A 535 12.76 -9.58 -12.93
C PHE A 535 12.34 -10.77 -12.06
N LEU A 536 13.26 -11.65 -11.69
CA LEU A 536 12.98 -12.80 -10.82
C LEU A 536 12.50 -12.36 -9.43
N LEU A 537 13.15 -11.37 -8.83
CA LEU A 537 12.76 -10.83 -7.53
C LEU A 537 11.37 -10.20 -7.57
N ILE A 538 11.06 -9.40 -8.58
CA ILE A 538 9.74 -8.76 -8.74
C ILE A 538 8.67 -9.83 -8.94
N ARG A 539 8.93 -10.87 -9.75
CA ARG A 539 8.01 -12.00 -9.93
C ARG A 539 7.78 -12.78 -8.62
N PHE A 540 8.82 -12.93 -7.81
CA PHE A 540 8.73 -13.54 -6.49
C PHE A 540 7.87 -12.68 -5.55
N PHE A 541 8.15 -11.37 -5.46
CA PHE A 541 7.43 -10.45 -4.59
C PHE A 541 5.97 -10.20 -5.01
N GLU A 542 5.64 -10.35 -6.29
CA GLU A 542 4.24 -10.31 -6.76
C GLU A 542 3.42 -11.47 -6.18
N LYS A 543 4.04 -12.66 -6.03
CA LYS A 543 3.40 -13.87 -5.49
C LYS A 543 3.43 -13.94 -3.97
N ASP A 544 4.56 -13.58 -3.36
CA ASP A 544 4.79 -13.70 -1.93
C ASP A 544 4.78 -12.32 -1.25
N ARG A 545 3.68 -12.04 -0.53
CA ARG A 545 3.50 -10.79 0.23
C ARG A 545 4.11 -10.85 1.64
N LEU A 546 4.74 -11.96 2.04
CA LEU A 546 5.22 -12.21 3.39
C LEU A 546 6.53 -11.48 3.75
N VAL A 547 7.28 -11.02 2.76
CA VAL A 547 8.55 -10.31 2.99
C VAL A 547 8.27 -8.85 3.37
N SER A 548 8.91 -8.35 4.42
CA SER A 548 8.74 -6.94 4.86
C SER A 548 9.13 -5.94 3.75
N GLY A 549 8.42 -4.80 3.69
CA GLY A 549 8.71 -3.77 2.69
C GLY A 549 10.16 -3.28 2.73
N GLU A 550 10.74 -3.09 3.93
CA GLU A 550 12.14 -2.67 4.12
C GLU A 550 13.15 -3.69 3.57
N HIS A 551 12.84 -4.99 3.73
CA HIS A 551 13.71 -6.04 3.19
C HIS A 551 13.69 -6.06 1.67
N ARG A 552 12.51 -5.83 1.07
CA ARG A 552 12.36 -5.71 -0.39
C ARG A 552 13.08 -4.48 -0.94
N GLU A 553 12.96 -3.32 -0.26
CA GLU A 553 13.70 -2.11 -0.61
C GLU A 553 15.21 -2.37 -0.58
N PHE A 554 15.70 -2.99 0.50
CA PHE A 554 17.13 -3.29 0.65
C PHE A 554 17.67 -4.16 -0.48
N ILE A 555 16.96 -5.23 -0.86
CA ILE A 555 17.40 -6.14 -1.92
C ILE A 555 17.46 -5.42 -3.27
N VAL A 556 16.44 -4.61 -3.60
CA VAL A 556 16.39 -3.87 -4.87
C VAL A 556 17.49 -2.79 -4.93
N GLU A 557 17.74 -2.08 -3.83
CA GLU A 557 18.86 -1.12 -3.76
C GLU A 557 20.21 -1.82 -3.91
N PHE A 558 20.38 -3.00 -3.31
CA PHE A 558 21.59 -3.78 -3.42
C PHE A 558 21.89 -4.24 -4.85
N LEU A 559 20.85 -4.51 -5.66
CA LEU A 559 21.04 -4.83 -7.08
C LEU A 559 21.65 -3.67 -7.86
N LEU A 560 21.32 -2.41 -7.53
CA LEU A 560 21.97 -1.25 -8.16
C LEU A 560 23.45 -1.14 -7.77
N ILE A 561 23.80 -1.51 -6.54
CA ILE A 561 25.21 -1.58 -6.14
C ILE A 561 25.92 -2.71 -6.90
N ALA A 562 25.26 -3.83 -7.11
CA ALA A 562 25.81 -4.96 -7.86
C ALA A 562 26.10 -4.60 -9.33
N THR A 563 25.47 -3.56 -9.92
CA THR A 563 25.83 -3.07 -11.26
C THR A 563 27.29 -2.64 -11.33
N GLY A 564 27.79 -1.95 -10.31
CA GLY A 564 29.19 -1.52 -10.25
C GLY A 564 30.15 -2.69 -10.09
N LEU A 565 29.79 -3.69 -9.29
CA LEU A 565 30.61 -4.90 -9.10
C LEU A 565 30.73 -5.69 -10.42
N LEU A 566 29.64 -5.86 -11.15
CA LEU A 566 29.67 -6.50 -12.46
C LEU A 566 30.33 -5.63 -13.52
N GLY A 567 30.16 -4.30 -13.44
CA GLY A 567 30.86 -3.34 -14.29
C GLY A 567 32.41 -3.41 -14.18
N ALA A 568 32.92 -3.87 -13.04
CA ALA A 568 34.36 -4.08 -12.86
C ALA A 568 34.95 -5.27 -13.66
N VAL A 569 34.05 -6.16 -14.18
CA VAL A 569 34.45 -7.31 -15.00
C VAL A 569 34.45 -6.97 -16.50
N ILE A 570 33.86 -5.84 -16.86
CA ILE A 570 33.86 -5.26 -18.21
C ILE A 570 35.08 -4.36 -18.41
#